data_381692aebe2e29d5deb87d5b074d28fa
#
_entry.id   381692aebe2e29d5deb87d5b074d28fa
#
_cell.length_a   1.000
_cell.length_b   1.000
_cell.length_c   1.000
_cell.angle_alpha   90.00
_cell.angle_beta   90.00
_cell.angle_gamma   90.00
#
_symmetry.space_group_name_H-M   'P 1'
#
loop_
_entity.id
_entity.type
_entity.pdbx_description
1 polymer ?
#
loop_
_entity_poly.entity_id
_entity_poly.type
_entity_poly.pdbx_seq_one_letter_code
_entity_poly.pdbx_strand_id
1 'polypeptide(L)'
;MPTGNFGNICAGHIARMMGLPIDRLVCATNENDVLDEFFRSGSYRPRASAETHETSSPSMDISKASNFERFVFDLLGRDGARIRQLFGAELAARGSFTLTGEEFARIAEHGFASGKSSHAERVATIRDTAKRFDLVIDPHTADGLKVGREHRPSGQPLLVLETALPTKFAATIHEALGHEPARPPGLDGIEQLPKRFSVLPADVNAVKRYLQAHV
;
A
#
# COMPACT_ATOMS: atom_id res chain seq x y z
N MET A 1 2.17 8.06 2.13
CA MET A 1 1.56 7.27 1.05
C MET A 1 1.11 5.94 1.64
N PRO A 2 -0.19 5.66 1.80
CA PRO A 2 -0.67 4.32 2.15
C PRO A 2 -0.24 3.34 1.06
N THR A 3 0.39 2.22 1.45
CA THR A 3 1.15 1.42 0.50
C THR A 3 1.11 -0.07 0.85
N GLY A 4 0.46 -0.88 0.00
CA GLY A 4 0.59 -2.34 -0.03
C GLY A 4 1.43 -2.77 -1.24
N ASN A 5 0.99 -2.41 -2.44
CA ASN A 5 1.55 -2.84 -3.72
C ASN A 5 2.64 -1.91 -4.29
N PHE A 6 3.06 -0.91 -3.55
CA PHE A 6 4.05 0.10 -3.93
C PHE A 6 3.66 0.99 -5.13
N GLY A 7 2.43 0.94 -5.63
CA GLY A 7 2.00 1.68 -6.82
C GLY A 7 2.08 3.20 -6.65
N ASN A 8 1.33 3.73 -5.69
CA ASN A 8 1.23 5.18 -5.47
C ASN A 8 2.57 5.80 -5.06
N ILE A 9 3.34 5.14 -4.18
CA ILE A 9 4.63 5.68 -3.75
C ILE A 9 5.69 5.58 -4.86
N CYS A 10 5.60 4.58 -5.74
CA CYS A 10 6.40 4.51 -6.96
C CYS A 10 6.08 5.68 -7.90
N ALA A 11 4.81 6.05 -8.06
CA ALA A 11 4.44 7.23 -8.83
C ALA A 11 5.02 8.52 -8.21
N GLY A 12 4.99 8.65 -6.89
CA GLY A 12 5.66 9.76 -6.18
C GLY A 12 7.17 9.77 -6.39
N HIS A 13 7.82 8.60 -6.39
CA HIS A 13 9.25 8.46 -6.71
C HIS A 13 9.55 8.94 -8.14
N ILE A 14 8.77 8.50 -9.11
CA ILE A 14 8.92 8.92 -10.51
C ILE A 14 8.72 10.43 -10.65
N ALA A 15 7.68 10.99 -10.02
CA ALA A 15 7.43 12.44 -10.05
C ALA A 15 8.62 13.23 -9.47
N ARG A 16 9.23 12.75 -8.38
CA ARG A 16 10.45 13.32 -7.82
C ARG A 16 11.64 13.23 -8.80
N MET A 17 11.82 12.08 -9.43
CA MET A 17 12.87 11.92 -10.47
C MET A 17 12.66 12.83 -11.68
N MET A 18 11.41 13.24 -11.95
CA MET A 18 11.07 14.23 -12.98
C MET A 18 11.26 15.68 -12.50
N GLY A 19 11.69 15.90 -11.25
CA GLY A 19 11.99 17.23 -10.72
C GLY A 19 10.94 17.83 -9.78
N LEU A 20 9.88 17.07 -9.41
CA LEU A 20 8.95 17.55 -8.39
C LEU A 20 9.67 17.65 -7.03
N PRO A 21 9.62 18.82 -6.33
CA PRO A 21 10.34 19.02 -5.08
C PRO A 21 9.68 18.29 -3.92
N ILE A 22 9.97 17.00 -3.82
CA ILE A 22 9.53 16.13 -2.72
C ILE A 22 10.75 15.81 -1.84
N ASP A 23 10.77 16.33 -0.62
CA ASP A 23 11.87 16.07 0.32
C ASP A 23 11.86 14.61 0.79
N ARG A 24 10.69 14.08 1.12
CA ARG A 24 10.55 12.75 1.69
C ARG A 24 9.33 12.01 1.14
N LEU A 25 9.53 10.75 0.81
CA LEU A 25 8.48 9.79 0.47
C LEU A 25 8.31 8.82 1.64
N VAL A 26 7.17 8.85 2.29
CA VAL A 26 6.88 8.00 3.46
C VAL A 26 6.03 6.82 3.04
N CYS A 27 6.60 5.62 3.11
CA CYS A 27 5.92 4.34 2.87
C CYS A 27 5.16 3.93 4.14
N ALA A 28 3.84 4.09 4.12
CA ALA A 28 2.99 3.70 5.24
C ALA A 28 2.35 2.35 4.96
N THR A 29 2.64 1.35 5.78
CA THR A 29 2.03 0.01 5.70
C THR A 29 1.00 -0.19 6.81
N ASN A 30 0.17 -1.21 6.66
CA ASN A 30 -0.62 -1.75 7.75
C ASN A 30 0.16 -2.87 8.47
N GLU A 31 -0.53 -3.79 9.12
CA GLU A 31 0.06 -4.95 9.80
C GLU A 31 0.87 -5.85 8.84
N ASN A 32 0.58 -5.78 7.52
CA ASN A 32 1.36 -6.44 6.47
C ASN A 32 2.57 -5.57 6.10
N ASP A 33 3.58 -5.58 6.94
CA ASP A 33 4.69 -4.63 6.99
C ASP A 33 5.93 -5.00 6.17
N VAL A 34 5.78 -5.82 5.12
CA VAL A 34 6.90 -6.31 4.28
C VAL A 34 7.78 -5.16 3.73
N LEU A 35 7.14 -4.08 3.30
CA LEU A 35 7.86 -2.92 2.79
C LEU A 35 8.53 -2.11 3.90
N ASP A 36 7.89 -1.96 5.06
CA ASP A 36 8.51 -1.31 6.22
C ASP A 36 9.72 -2.13 6.71
N GLU A 37 9.63 -3.45 6.76
CA GLU A 37 10.75 -4.35 7.06
C GLU A 37 11.92 -4.08 6.10
N PHE A 38 11.65 -3.98 4.78
CA PHE A 38 12.69 -3.70 3.80
C PHE A 38 13.36 -2.34 4.03
N PHE A 39 12.61 -1.26 4.20
CA PHE A 39 13.20 0.07 4.38
C PHE A 39 14.00 0.21 5.66
N ARG A 40 13.74 -0.63 6.66
CA ARG A 40 14.50 -0.67 7.92
C ARG A 40 15.73 -1.60 7.90
N SER A 41 15.69 -2.65 7.09
CA SER A 41 16.70 -3.73 7.18
C SER A 41 17.42 -4.03 5.86
N GLY A 42 16.93 -3.55 4.73
CA GLY A 42 17.40 -3.95 3.40
C GLY A 42 16.92 -5.36 2.98
N SER A 43 16.16 -6.05 3.81
CA SER A 43 15.68 -7.41 3.53
C SER A 43 14.25 -7.40 3.02
N TYR A 44 14.02 -7.97 1.85
CA TYR A 44 12.69 -8.14 1.27
C TYR A 44 12.27 -9.59 1.35
N ARG A 45 11.25 -9.85 2.17
CA ARG A 45 10.72 -11.19 2.44
C ARG A 45 9.20 -11.19 2.24
N PRO A 46 8.72 -11.40 1.00
CA PRO A 46 7.30 -11.64 0.77
C PRO A 46 6.79 -12.79 1.65
N ARG A 47 5.63 -12.59 2.26
CA ARG A 47 5.01 -13.61 3.13
C ARG A 47 4.10 -14.51 2.31
N ALA A 48 3.94 -15.76 2.74
CA ALA A 48 2.95 -16.66 2.17
C ALA A 48 1.51 -16.15 2.47
N SER A 49 0.54 -16.58 1.68
CA SER A 49 -0.85 -16.17 1.88
C SER A 49 -1.37 -16.47 3.29
N ALA A 50 -0.92 -17.56 3.92
CA ALA A 50 -1.28 -17.90 5.28
C ALA A 50 -0.66 -16.99 6.37
N GLU A 51 0.37 -16.24 6.03
CA GLU A 51 1.04 -15.27 6.90
C GLU A 51 0.54 -13.83 6.66
N THR A 52 -0.30 -13.63 5.64
CA THR A 52 -0.89 -12.33 5.33
C THR A 52 -2.06 -12.08 6.27
N HIS A 53 -2.02 -10.97 6.99
CA HIS A 53 -3.09 -10.57 7.89
C HIS A 53 -4.26 -10.01 7.10
N GLU A 54 -5.48 -10.43 7.44
CA GLU A 54 -6.70 -9.76 7.02
C GLU A 54 -6.94 -8.56 7.94
N THR A 55 -6.94 -7.35 7.39
CA THR A 55 -6.98 -6.11 8.16
C THR A 55 -8.19 -5.23 7.81
N SER A 56 -8.40 -4.18 8.58
CA SER A 56 -9.42 -3.15 8.28
C SER A 56 -8.99 -2.13 7.22
N SER A 57 -7.78 -2.25 6.66
CA SER A 57 -7.35 -1.55 5.45
C SER A 57 -6.98 -2.55 4.33
N PRO A 58 -7.97 -3.33 3.83
CA PRO A 58 -7.73 -4.55 3.07
C PRO A 58 -7.03 -4.35 1.73
N SER A 59 -7.10 -3.17 1.12
CA SER A 59 -6.36 -2.91 -0.13
C SER A 59 -4.83 -2.89 0.05
N MET A 60 -4.37 -2.86 1.31
CA MET A 60 -2.96 -2.95 1.68
C MET A 60 -2.58 -4.35 2.23
N ASP A 61 -3.49 -5.33 2.22
CA ASP A 61 -3.22 -6.72 2.62
C ASP A 61 -2.43 -7.44 1.51
N ILE A 62 -1.23 -6.96 1.30
CA ILE A 62 -0.33 -7.37 0.22
C ILE A 62 0.98 -7.87 0.83
N SER A 63 1.31 -9.10 0.54
CA SER A 63 2.57 -9.71 0.97
C SER A 63 3.67 -9.67 -0.10
N LYS A 64 3.32 -9.46 -1.38
CA LYS A 64 4.27 -9.32 -2.48
C LYS A 64 3.93 -8.09 -3.32
N ALA A 65 4.68 -7.01 -3.12
CA ALA A 65 4.44 -5.74 -3.79
C ALA A 65 4.89 -5.77 -5.26
N SER A 66 3.94 -5.75 -6.20
CA SER A 66 4.21 -5.93 -7.64
C SER A 66 4.87 -4.72 -8.33
N ASN A 67 4.93 -3.56 -7.68
CA ASN A 67 5.58 -2.37 -8.23
C ASN A 67 6.91 -2.04 -7.55
N PHE A 68 7.29 -2.80 -6.51
CA PHE A 68 8.45 -2.52 -5.69
C PHE A 68 9.77 -2.69 -6.44
N GLU A 69 9.85 -3.67 -7.33
CA GLU A 69 11.05 -3.91 -8.14
C GLU A 69 11.46 -2.69 -8.99
N ARG A 70 10.52 -1.81 -9.36
CA ARG A 70 10.80 -0.58 -10.12
C ARG A 70 11.68 0.39 -9.33
N PHE A 71 11.38 0.57 -8.05
CA PHE A 71 12.21 1.38 -7.16
C PHE A 71 13.57 0.72 -6.92
N VAL A 72 13.59 -0.59 -6.65
CA VAL A 72 14.87 -1.30 -6.45
C VAL A 72 15.74 -1.25 -7.71
N PHE A 73 15.14 -1.27 -8.90
CA PHE A 73 15.86 -1.07 -10.16
C PHE A 73 16.56 0.29 -10.21
N ASP A 74 15.86 1.38 -9.89
CA ASP A 74 16.46 2.71 -9.84
C ASP A 74 17.53 2.81 -8.72
N LEU A 75 17.25 2.26 -7.53
CA LEU A 75 18.17 2.19 -6.40
C LEU A 75 19.51 1.53 -6.77
N LEU A 76 19.48 0.50 -7.60
CA LEU A 76 20.63 -0.25 -8.06
C LEU A 76 21.28 0.31 -9.34
N GLY A 77 20.96 1.56 -9.70
CA GLY A 77 21.52 2.21 -10.89
C GLY A 77 21.04 1.61 -12.20
N ARG A 78 19.83 1.01 -12.19
CA ARG A 78 19.18 0.34 -13.32
C ARG A 78 19.91 -0.91 -13.80
N ASP A 79 20.60 -1.61 -12.91
CA ASP A 79 21.23 -2.90 -13.19
C ASP A 79 20.20 -4.03 -13.31
N GLY A 80 19.81 -4.36 -14.54
CA GLY A 80 18.86 -5.43 -14.82
C GLY A 80 19.39 -6.84 -14.49
N ALA A 81 20.71 -7.04 -14.44
CA ALA A 81 21.29 -8.33 -14.04
C ALA A 81 21.13 -8.52 -12.53
N ARG A 82 21.39 -7.48 -11.74
CA ARG A 82 21.17 -7.52 -10.29
C ARG A 82 19.71 -7.70 -9.93
N ILE A 83 18.77 -7.04 -10.63
CA ILE A 83 17.34 -7.25 -10.44
C ILE A 83 16.93 -8.70 -10.71
N ARG A 84 17.39 -9.30 -11.81
CA ARG A 84 17.12 -10.72 -12.10
C ARG A 84 17.67 -11.64 -11.01
N GLN A 85 18.83 -11.33 -10.46
CA GLN A 85 19.40 -12.07 -9.35
C GLN A 85 18.49 -11.98 -8.11
N LEU A 86 18.11 -10.78 -7.67
CA LEU A 86 17.33 -10.57 -6.45
C LEU A 86 15.88 -11.09 -6.60
N PHE A 87 15.13 -10.55 -7.56
CA PHE A 87 13.70 -10.85 -7.73
C PHE A 87 13.43 -12.17 -8.46
N GLY A 88 14.37 -12.68 -9.23
CA GLY A 88 14.30 -13.97 -9.88
C GLY A 88 14.95 -15.08 -9.05
N ALA A 89 16.28 -15.16 -9.06
CA ALA A 89 16.99 -16.30 -8.49
C ALA A 89 16.88 -16.39 -6.95
N GLU A 90 17.12 -15.31 -6.22
CA GLU A 90 17.12 -15.34 -4.75
C GLU A 90 15.71 -15.52 -4.19
N LEU A 91 14.71 -14.79 -4.68
CA LEU A 91 13.31 -15.01 -4.27
C LEU A 91 12.83 -16.42 -4.58
N ALA A 92 13.19 -16.99 -5.73
CA ALA A 92 12.80 -18.35 -6.07
C ALA A 92 13.46 -19.40 -5.18
N ALA A 93 14.74 -19.20 -4.82
CA ALA A 93 15.52 -20.18 -4.05
C ALA A 93 15.29 -20.06 -2.54
N ARG A 94 15.09 -18.85 -2.00
CA ARG A 94 15.10 -18.56 -0.57
C ARG A 94 13.81 -17.93 -0.05
N GLY A 95 12.90 -17.51 -0.93
CA GLY A 95 11.72 -16.72 -0.55
C GLY A 95 12.02 -15.27 -0.13
N SER A 96 13.29 -14.85 -0.18
CA SER A 96 13.72 -13.52 0.24
C SER A 96 15.04 -13.14 -0.42
N PHE A 97 15.34 -11.84 -0.39
CA PHE A 97 16.68 -11.33 -0.67
C PHE A 97 17.07 -10.23 0.33
N THR A 98 18.36 -9.95 0.43
CA THR A 98 18.88 -8.83 1.23
C THR A 98 19.87 -8.04 0.39
N LEU A 99 19.74 -6.72 0.42
CA LEU A 99 20.70 -5.80 -0.20
C LEU A 99 22.05 -5.87 0.52
N THR A 100 23.13 -5.57 -0.20
CA THR A 100 24.43 -5.33 0.46
C THR A 100 24.36 -4.04 1.29
N GLY A 101 25.31 -3.86 2.21
CA GLY A 101 25.35 -2.63 3.03
C GLY A 101 25.48 -1.36 2.19
N GLU A 102 26.22 -1.40 1.08
CA GLU A 102 26.37 -0.28 0.15
C GLU A 102 25.07 0.00 -0.63
N GLU A 103 24.39 -1.05 -1.12
CA GLU A 103 23.11 -0.93 -1.79
C GLU A 103 22.03 -0.37 -0.85
N PHE A 104 22.01 -0.84 0.40
CA PHE A 104 21.07 -0.38 1.42
C PHE A 104 21.29 1.10 1.78
N ALA A 105 22.55 1.53 1.91
CA ALA A 105 22.89 2.91 2.23
C ALA A 105 22.32 3.92 1.20
N ARG A 106 22.18 3.53 -0.07
CA ARG A 106 21.61 4.37 -1.14
C ARG A 106 20.12 4.72 -0.92
N ILE A 107 19.39 3.96 -0.10
CA ILE A 107 17.98 4.27 0.21
C ILE A 107 17.85 5.69 0.80
N ALA A 108 18.82 6.12 1.60
CA ALA A 108 18.84 7.47 2.18
C ALA A 108 18.92 8.56 1.11
N GLU A 109 19.65 8.33 0.02
CA GLU A 109 19.78 9.28 -1.11
C GLU A 109 18.46 9.50 -1.84
N HIS A 110 17.60 8.49 -1.84
CA HIS A 110 16.25 8.55 -2.42
C HIS A 110 15.21 9.14 -1.46
N GLY A 111 15.58 9.55 -0.23
CA GLY A 111 14.70 10.21 0.73
C GLY A 111 13.47 9.42 1.13
N PHE A 112 13.56 8.10 1.15
CA PHE A 112 12.49 7.25 1.66
C PHE A 112 12.54 7.13 3.17
N ALA A 113 11.34 7.06 3.77
CA ALA A 113 11.12 6.65 5.15
C ALA A 113 9.94 5.68 5.16
N SER A 114 9.79 4.90 6.22
CA SER A 114 8.69 3.95 6.34
C SER A 114 8.19 3.83 7.77
N GLY A 115 7.00 3.28 7.91
CA GLY A 115 6.40 2.94 9.18
C GLY A 115 5.14 2.13 8.97
N LYS A 116 4.60 1.61 10.07
CA LYS A 116 3.36 0.84 10.06
C LYS A 116 2.29 1.41 10.98
N SER A 117 1.05 1.09 10.68
CA SER A 117 -0.12 1.44 11.45
C SER A 117 -0.88 0.17 11.83
N SER A 118 -1.27 0.07 13.09
CA SER A 118 -2.13 -1.00 13.59
C SER A 118 -3.60 -0.63 13.47
N HIS A 119 -4.49 -1.62 13.62
CA HIS A 119 -5.93 -1.39 13.64
C HIS A 119 -6.35 -0.33 14.67
N ALA A 120 -5.82 -0.42 15.88
CA ALA A 120 -6.15 0.54 16.95
C ALA A 120 -5.71 1.97 16.60
N GLU A 121 -4.52 2.15 16.02
CA GLU A 121 -4.01 3.45 15.58
C GLU A 121 -4.81 4.01 14.40
N ARG A 122 -5.22 3.16 13.48
CA ARG A 122 -6.09 3.47 12.34
C ARG A 122 -7.42 4.02 12.80
N VAL A 123 -8.12 3.30 13.68
CA VAL A 123 -9.41 3.71 14.26
C VAL A 123 -9.26 5.02 15.04
N ALA A 124 -8.21 5.16 15.86
CA ALA A 124 -7.93 6.39 16.57
C ALA A 124 -7.66 7.58 15.63
N THR A 125 -6.95 7.36 14.52
CA THR A 125 -6.65 8.39 13.52
C THR A 125 -7.91 8.87 12.80
N ILE A 126 -8.81 7.96 12.42
CA ILE A 126 -10.12 8.32 11.84
C ILE A 126 -10.90 9.19 12.82
N ARG A 127 -11.00 8.77 14.07
CA ARG A 127 -11.73 9.50 15.13
C ARG A 127 -11.14 10.90 15.39
N ASP A 128 -9.81 11.01 15.50
CA ASP A 128 -9.13 12.30 15.71
C ASP A 128 -9.35 13.24 14.52
N THR A 129 -9.28 12.72 13.31
CA THR A 129 -9.46 13.51 12.07
C THR A 129 -10.90 14.03 11.98
N ALA A 130 -11.89 13.18 12.21
CA ALA A 130 -13.30 13.60 12.22
C ALA A 130 -13.57 14.66 13.30
N LYS A 131 -13.05 14.46 14.51
CA LYS A 131 -13.24 15.40 15.62
C LYS A 131 -12.59 16.76 15.38
N ARG A 132 -11.41 16.81 14.79
CA ARG A 132 -10.62 18.05 14.65
C ARG A 132 -10.90 18.83 13.40
N PHE A 133 -11.28 18.15 12.32
CA PHE A 133 -11.37 18.75 10.99
C PHE A 133 -12.74 18.56 10.32
N ASP A 134 -13.68 17.90 11.02
CA ASP A 134 -14.98 17.52 10.46
C ASP A 134 -14.83 16.74 9.13
N LEU A 135 -13.81 15.90 9.07
CA LEU A 135 -13.43 15.14 7.88
C LEU A 135 -13.33 13.63 8.20
N VAL A 136 -14.17 12.84 7.55
CA VAL A 136 -14.10 11.38 7.63
C VAL A 136 -13.18 10.87 6.52
N ILE A 137 -12.10 10.19 6.90
CA ILE A 137 -11.14 9.57 6.00
C ILE A 137 -11.30 8.04 5.99
N ASP A 138 -10.94 7.40 4.88
CA ASP A 138 -10.93 5.94 4.79
C ASP A 138 -9.78 5.31 5.59
N PRO A 139 -9.86 4.01 5.93
CA PRO A 139 -8.84 3.34 6.74
C PRO A 139 -7.42 3.39 6.16
N HIS A 140 -7.25 3.33 4.84
CA HIS A 140 -5.94 3.39 4.21
C HIS A 140 -5.33 4.79 4.32
N THR A 141 -6.13 5.81 4.10
CA THR A 141 -5.74 7.21 4.32
C THR A 141 -5.35 7.44 5.78
N ALA A 142 -6.05 6.80 6.72
CA ALA A 142 -5.70 6.87 8.14
C ALA A 142 -4.31 6.27 8.44
N ASP A 143 -3.98 5.11 7.85
CA ASP A 143 -2.62 4.53 7.95
C ASP A 143 -1.57 5.50 7.39
N GLY A 144 -1.83 6.08 6.22
CA GLY A 144 -0.96 7.08 5.61
C GLY A 144 -0.77 8.32 6.46
N LEU A 145 -1.84 8.82 7.07
CA LEU A 145 -1.82 10.01 7.92
C LEU A 145 -1.08 9.76 9.24
N LYS A 146 -1.34 8.63 9.90
CA LYS A 146 -0.66 8.23 11.14
C LYS A 146 0.85 8.18 10.92
N VAL A 147 1.30 7.38 9.98
CA VAL A 147 2.74 7.22 9.71
C VAL A 147 3.35 8.51 9.15
N GLY A 148 2.62 9.24 8.30
CA GLY A 148 3.08 10.52 7.78
C GLY A 148 3.35 11.56 8.86
N ARG A 149 2.49 11.63 9.88
CA ARG A 149 2.66 12.54 11.04
C ARG A 149 3.94 12.23 11.83
N GLU A 150 4.32 10.98 11.97
CA GLU A 150 5.54 10.56 12.68
C GLU A 150 6.83 11.01 11.97
N HIS A 151 6.76 11.14 10.65
CA HIS A 151 7.91 11.52 9.82
C HIS A 151 7.89 12.97 9.35
N ARG A 152 6.86 13.76 9.72
CA ARG A 152 6.72 15.14 9.29
C ARG A 152 7.63 16.07 10.08
N PRO A 153 8.59 16.76 9.45
CA PRO A 153 9.33 17.85 10.10
C PRO A 153 8.39 19.01 10.46
N SER A 154 8.71 19.71 11.53
CA SER A 154 7.95 20.90 11.94
C SER A 154 7.93 21.95 10.84
N GLY A 155 6.76 22.52 10.57
CA GLY A 155 6.58 23.59 9.57
C GLY A 155 6.50 23.11 8.11
N GLN A 156 6.74 21.83 7.82
CA GLN A 156 6.60 21.35 6.44
C GLN A 156 5.18 20.84 6.15
N PRO A 157 4.69 21.01 4.91
CA PRO A 157 3.42 20.43 4.49
C PRO A 157 3.53 18.90 4.42
N LEU A 158 2.46 18.20 4.82
CA LEU A 158 2.30 16.77 4.66
C LEU A 158 1.19 16.51 3.65
N LEU A 159 1.54 15.89 2.53
CA LEU A 159 0.57 15.44 1.53
C LEU A 159 0.29 13.95 1.74
N VAL A 160 -0.94 13.62 2.06
CA VAL A 160 -1.41 12.23 2.17
C VAL A 160 -2.36 11.93 1.02
N LEU A 161 -2.08 10.88 0.25
CA LEU A 161 -2.96 10.48 -0.84
C LEU A 161 -4.15 9.70 -0.29
N GLU A 162 -5.35 10.18 -0.56
CA GLU A 162 -6.58 9.42 -0.38
C GLU A 162 -6.74 8.44 -1.55
N THR A 163 -6.98 7.18 -1.23
CA THR A 163 -7.00 6.10 -2.24
C THR A 163 -8.35 5.40 -2.34
N ALA A 164 -9.27 5.69 -1.43
CA ALA A 164 -10.60 5.09 -1.39
C ALA A 164 -11.59 6.01 -0.66
N LEU A 165 -12.88 5.73 -0.82
CA LEU A 165 -13.93 6.44 -0.09
C LEU A 165 -14.26 5.71 1.22
N PRO A 166 -14.58 6.44 2.31
CA PRO A 166 -14.97 5.86 3.60
C PRO A 166 -16.13 4.86 3.51
N THR A 167 -17.10 5.10 2.63
CA THR A 167 -18.27 4.23 2.43
C THR A 167 -17.92 2.79 2.04
N LYS A 168 -16.77 2.55 1.45
CA LYS A 168 -16.31 1.18 1.15
C LYS A 168 -15.96 0.37 2.41
N PHE A 169 -15.73 1.06 3.51
CA PHE A 169 -15.22 0.48 4.78
C PHE A 169 -16.12 0.85 5.94
N ALA A 170 -17.43 0.81 5.70
CA ALA A 170 -18.47 1.27 6.62
C ALA A 170 -18.32 0.68 8.03
N ALA A 171 -17.98 -0.62 8.15
CA ALA A 171 -17.78 -1.26 9.45
C ALA A 171 -16.66 -0.60 10.27
N THR A 172 -15.52 -0.30 9.66
CA THR A 172 -14.40 0.37 10.35
C THR A 172 -14.73 1.81 10.70
N ILE A 173 -15.46 2.50 9.82
CA ILE A 173 -15.91 3.88 10.10
C ILE A 173 -16.93 3.89 11.24
N HIS A 174 -17.86 2.95 11.25
CA HIS A 174 -18.84 2.80 12.34
C HIS A 174 -18.14 2.50 13.68
N GLU A 175 -17.14 1.61 13.68
CA GLU A 175 -16.31 1.35 14.86
C GLU A 175 -15.60 2.61 15.38
N ALA A 176 -15.10 3.43 14.46
CA ALA A 176 -14.40 4.66 14.83
C ALA A 176 -15.33 5.77 15.34
N LEU A 177 -16.50 5.95 14.71
CA LEU A 177 -17.34 7.14 14.88
C LEU A 177 -18.70 6.85 15.54
N GLY A 178 -19.13 5.59 15.62
CA GLY A 178 -20.44 5.20 16.12
C GLY A 178 -21.60 5.39 15.12
N HIS A 179 -21.30 5.76 13.88
CA HIS A 179 -22.28 5.93 12.81
C HIS A 179 -21.69 5.54 11.44
N GLU A 180 -22.56 5.27 10.49
CA GLU A 180 -22.19 4.99 9.10
C GLU A 180 -21.62 6.24 8.41
N PRO A 181 -20.65 6.08 7.49
CA PRO A 181 -20.17 7.20 6.68
C PRO A 181 -21.25 7.68 5.70
N ALA A 182 -21.23 8.97 5.38
CA ALA A 182 -22.10 9.52 4.35
C ALA A 182 -21.86 8.85 2.99
N ARG A 183 -22.93 8.45 2.30
CA ARG A 183 -22.84 7.86 0.96
C ARG A 183 -22.75 8.95 -0.10
N PRO A 184 -21.88 8.80 -1.10
CA PRO A 184 -21.89 9.67 -2.26
C PRO A 184 -23.25 9.60 -2.99
N PRO A 185 -23.73 10.71 -3.56
CA PRO A 185 -24.94 10.71 -4.36
C PRO A 185 -24.88 9.66 -5.48
N GLY A 186 -25.99 8.93 -5.66
CA GLY A 186 -26.11 7.90 -6.69
C GLY A 186 -25.62 6.50 -6.28
N LEU A 187 -25.09 6.31 -5.08
CA LEU A 187 -24.72 5.00 -4.56
C LEU A 187 -25.76 4.38 -3.62
N ASP A 188 -26.89 5.07 -3.40
CA ASP A 188 -27.95 4.55 -2.55
C ASP A 188 -28.56 3.28 -3.17
N GLY A 189 -28.65 2.22 -2.36
CA GLY A 189 -29.23 0.95 -2.78
C GLY A 189 -28.38 0.11 -3.74
N ILE A 190 -27.13 0.50 -4.03
CA ILE A 190 -26.26 -0.21 -4.98
C ILE A 190 -26.05 -1.70 -4.60
N GLU A 191 -26.03 -2.03 -3.31
CA GLU A 191 -25.90 -3.40 -2.83
C GLU A 191 -27.15 -4.27 -3.10
N GLN A 192 -28.28 -3.63 -3.36
CA GLN A 192 -29.56 -4.30 -3.67
C GLN A 192 -29.71 -4.59 -5.16
N LEU A 193 -28.85 -3.99 -5.99
CA LEU A 193 -28.91 -4.22 -7.44
C LEU A 193 -28.49 -5.67 -7.78
N PRO A 194 -29.08 -6.26 -8.84
CA PRO A 194 -28.72 -7.59 -9.29
C PRO A 194 -27.23 -7.66 -9.65
N LYS A 195 -26.51 -8.59 -9.04
CA LYS A 195 -25.10 -8.83 -9.35
C LYS A 195 -24.98 -9.59 -10.67
N ARG A 196 -24.12 -9.11 -11.56
CA ARG A 196 -23.80 -9.76 -12.83
C ARG A 196 -22.36 -10.25 -12.78
N PHE A 197 -22.19 -11.53 -12.50
CA PHE A 197 -20.87 -12.18 -12.47
C PHE A 197 -21.00 -13.66 -12.79
N SER A 198 -19.91 -14.27 -13.24
CA SER A 198 -19.76 -15.72 -13.39
C SER A 198 -18.66 -16.23 -12.45
N VAL A 199 -18.94 -17.34 -11.78
CA VAL A 199 -17.95 -18.02 -10.93
C VAL A 199 -17.20 -19.02 -11.79
N LEU A 200 -15.87 -18.91 -11.81
CA LEU A 200 -14.99 -19.82 -12.56
C LEU A 200 -14.04 -20.50 -11.59
N PRO A 201 -13.61 -21.74 -11.88
CA PRO A 201 -12.49 -22.36 -11.19
C PRO A 201 -11.22 -21.51 -11.35
N ALA A 202 -10.33 -21.53 -10.34
CA ALA A 202 -9.02 -20.88 -10.40
C ALA A 202 -8.06 -21.68 -11.31
N ASP A 203 -8.42 -21.82 -12.59
CA ASP A 203 -7.71 -22.57 -13.62
C ASP A 203 -7.57 -21.74 -14.89
N VAL A 204 -6.33 -21.62 -15.37
CA VAL A 204 -6.00 -20.78 -16.54
C VAL A 204 -6.76 -21.21 -17.80
N ASN A 205 -6.94 -22.52 -18.02
CA ASN A 205 -7.62 -23.02 -19.20
C ASN A 205 -9.15 -22.78 -19.11
N ALA A 206 -9.73 -22.86 -17.91
CA ALA A 206 -11.13 -22.51 -17.70
C ALA A 206 -11.38 -21.03 -18.02
N VAL A 207 -10.51 -20.13 -17.56
CA VAL A 207 -10.60 -18.70 -17.85
C VAL A 207 -10.42 -18.43 -19.34
N LYS A 208 -9.45 -19.06 -20.02
CA LYS A 208 -9.25 -18.94 -21.47
C LYS A 208 -10.48 -19.37 -22.27
N ARG A 209 -11.07 -20.53 -21.94
CA ARG A 209 -12.29 -20.99 -22.61
C ARG A 209 -13.48 -20.04 -22.41
N TYR A 210 -13.61 -19.53 -21.18
CA TYR A 210 -14.66 -18.55 -20.89
C TYR A 210 -14.50 -17.28 -21.74
N LEU A 211 -13.30 -16.72 -21.80
CA LEU A 211 -13.02 -15.55 -22.63
C LEU A 211 -13.33 -15.81 -24.11
N GLN A 212 -12.88 -16.94 -24.67
CA GLN A 212 -13.13 -17.31 -26.07
C GLN A 212 -14.61 -17.46 -26.42
N ALA A 213 -15.44 -17.82 -25.43
CA ALA A 213 -16.88 -18.00 -25.65
C ALA A 213 -17.69 -16.69 -25.49
N HIS A 214 -17.07 -15.60 -24.99
CA HIS A 214 -17.77 -14.36 -24.64
C HIS A 214 -17.17 -13.09 -25.29
N VAL A 215 -16.19 -13.26 -26.20
CA VAL A 215 -15.57 -12.15 -26.96
C VAL A 215 -16.03 -12.15 -28.41
#